data_d6896ebcfad5797a5f6abe6076aeb15d
#
_entry.id   d6896ebcfad5797a5f6abe6076aeb15d
#
_cell.length_a   1.000
_cell.length_b   1.000
_cell.length_c   1.000
_cell.angle_alpha   90.00
_cell.angle_beta   90.00
_cell.angle_gamma   90.00
#
_symmetry.space_group_name_H-M   'P 1'
#
loop_
_entity.id
_entity.type
_entity.pdbx_description
1 polymer ?
#
loop_
_entity_poly.entity_id
_entity_poly.type
_entity_poly.pdbx_seq_one_letter_code
_entity_poly.pdbx_strand_id
1 'polypeptide(L)'
;MKKIFISIFALMLVSLSVFADDKQEALDFFNNYVTAANSYSSTVADMYSPSAKIIRQVVKPDGTTVNATTDTATYIKQMRIGQAGAKLRQYKNTYTNITVTPVANGAYKISSLRQPSGETYKLKTYMIVKKQPNGKWLIVEELMQTKVQTFLRYADK
;
A
#
# COMPACT_ATOMS: atom_id res chain seq x y z
N MET A 1 -40.24 -7.63 26.66
CA MET A 1 -39.41 -8.26 25.60
C MET A 1 -39.19 -7.42 24.34
N LYS A 2 -40.04 -6.41 24.01
CA LYS A 2 -39.86 -5.56 22.81
C LYS A 2 -38.72 -4.55 22.87
N LYS A 3 -38.22 -4.14 24.05
CA LYS A 3 -37.17 -3.12 24.20
C LYS A 3 -35.73 -3.64 23.99
N ILE A 4 -35.49 -4.94 24.15
CA ILE A 4 -34.15 -5.53 23.98
C ILE A 4 -33.77 -5.69 22.50
N PHE A 5 -34.74 -5.96 21.62
CA PHE A 5 -34.50 -6.09 20.18
C PHE A 5 -34.07 -4.80 19.49
N ILE A 6 -34.58 -3.65 19.95
CA ILE A 6 -34.25 -2.34 19.35
C ILE A 6 -32.78 -1.95 19.66
N SER A 7 -32.29 -2.27 20.87
CA SER A 7 -30.92 -1.97 21.27
C SER A 7 -29.87 -2.79 20.48
N ILE A 8 -30.15 -4.05 20.20
CA ILE A 8 -29.24 -4.92 19.44
C ILE A 8 -29.15 -4.48 17.98
N PHE A 9 -30.27 -4.05 17.39
CA PHE A 9 -30.31 -3.56 16.00
C PHE A 9 -29.60 -2.24 15.84
N ALA A 10 -29.73 -1.31 16.79
CA ALA A 10 -29.01 -0.03 16.82
C ALA A 10 -27.49 -0.23 16.97
N LEU A 11 -27.06 -1.21 17.77
CA LEU A 11 -25.61 -1.52 17.93
C LEU A 11 -25.01 -2.12 16.67
N MET A 12 -25.76 -2.94 15.90
CA MET A 12 -25.30 -3.47 14.61
C MET A 12 -25.20 -2.38 13.53
N LEU A 13 -26.10 -1.40 13.51
CA LEU A 13 -26.06 -0.30 12.55
C LEU A 13 -24.86 0.63 12.78
N VAL A 14 -24.49 0.87 14.05
CA VAL A 14 -23.32 1.70 14.40
C VAL A 14 -22.04 1.00 14.00
N SER A 15 -21.91 -0.32 14.21
CA SER A 15 -20.71 -1.05 13.81
C SER A 15 -20.51 -1.09 12.29
N LEU A 16 -21.57 -1.20 11.50
CA LEU A 16 -21.51 -1.18 10.03
C LEU A 16 -21.06 0.19 9.49
N SER A 17 -21.48 1.29 10.10
CA SER A 17 -21.07 2.64 9.69
C SER A 17 -19.57 2.90 9.97
N VAL A 18 -19.06 2.47 11.12
CA VAL A 18 -17.63 2.63 11.47
C VAL A 18 -16.73 1.87 10.49
N PHE A 19 -17.09 0.65 10.10
CA PHE A 19 -16.32 -0.11 9.11
C PHE A 19 -16.37 0.51 7.72
N ALA A 20 -17.47 1.12 7.33
CA ALA A 20 -17.58 1.82 6.05
C ALA A 20 -16.70 3.07 6.02
N ASP A 21 -16.66 3.83 7.10
CA ASP A 21 -15.83 5.02 7.25
C ASP A 21 -14.33 4.68 7.22
N ASP A 22 -13.89 3.69 7.97
CA ASP A 22 -12.49 3.25 7.98
C ASP A 22 -12.04 2.71 6.62
N LYS A 23 -12.91 2.02 5.89
CA LYS A 23 -12.62 1.57 4.52
C LYS A 23 -12.42 2.74 3.56
N GLN A 24 -13.25 3.78 3.67
CA GLN A 24 -13.11 4.99 2.86
C GLN A 24 -11.84 5.76 3.24
N GLU A 25 -11.56 5.91 4.54
CA GLU A 25 -10.33 6.56 5.01
C GLU A 25 -9.07 5.82 4.49
N ALA A 26 -9.09 4.48 4.48
CA ALA A 26 -8.00 3.69 3.92
C ALA A 26 -7.80 3.94 2.42
N LEU A 27 -8.89 4.07 1.65
CA LEU A 27 -8.83 4.43 0.23
C LEU A 27 -8.30 5.86 0.03
N ASP A 28 -8.75 6.81 0.84
CA ASP A 28 -8.29 8.20 0.79
C ASP A 28 -6.81 8.30 1.13
N PHE A 29 -6.34 7.52 2.11
CA PHE A 29 -4.92 7.40 2.41
C PHE A 29 -4.12 6.89 1.20
N PHE A 30 -4.63 5.86 0.50
CA PHE A 30 -3.98 5.35 -0.72
C PHE A 30 -3.91 6.42 -1.82
N ASN A 31 -4.99 7.17 -2.04
CA ASN A 31 -5.02 8.24 -3.03
C ASN A 31 -4.03 9.36 -2.69
N ASN A 32 -3.91 9.71 -1.41
CA ASN A 32 -2.91 10.65 -0.92
C ASN A 32 -1.48 10.13 -1.12
N TYR A 33 -1.24 8.84 -0.87
CA TYR A 33 0.04 8.19 -1.16
C TYR A 33 0.40 8.30 -2.65
N VAL A 34 -0.54 7.95 -3.54
CA VAL A 34 -0.31 8.03 -5.00
C VAL A 34 0.02 9.46 -5.43
N THR A 35 -0.72 10.44 -4.91
CA THR A 35 -0.48 11.87 -5.19
C THR A 35 0.89 12.31 -4.70
N ALA A 36 1.25 11.99 -3.47
CA ALA A 36 2.55 12.33 -2.88
C ALA A 36 3.71 11.66 -3.64
N ALA A 37 3.58 10.37 -3.97
CA ALA A 37 4.60 9.62 -4.71
C ALA A 37 4.79 10.18 -6.14
N ASN A 38 3.71 10.48 -6.86
CA ASN A 38 3.75 11.03 -8.21
C ASN A 38 4.16 12.52 -8.27
N SER A 39 4.13 13.23 -7.14
CA SER A 39 4.67 14.59 -7.00
C SER A 39 6.09 14.63 -6.41
N TYR A 40 6.68 13.46 -6.18
CA TYR A 40 8.04 13.31 -5.60
C TYR A 40 8.16 13.95 -4.21
N SER A 41 7.09 13.89 -3.41
CA SER A 41 7.06 14.47 -2.08
C SER A 41 7.90 13.64 -1.09
N SER A 42 8.67 14.30 -0.25
CA SER A 42 9.39 13.67 0.86
C SER A 42 8.45 13.08 1.92
N THR A 43 7.20 13.52 1.97
CA THR A 43 6.19 13.04 2.93
C THR A 43 5.81 11.58 2.72
N VAL A 44 6.11 10.97 1.55
CA VAL A 44 5.88 9.54 1.31
C VAL A 44 6.61 8.68 2.36
N ALA A 45 7.80 9.10 2.78
CA ALA A 45 8.56 8.38 3.82
C ALA A 45 7.82 8.30 5.15
N ASP A 46 7.04 9.33 5.51
CA ASP A 46 6.30 9.41 6.77
C ASP A 46 4.98 8.60 6.74
N MET A 47 4.64 8.04 5.59
CA MET A 47 3.46 7.19 5.41
C MET A 47 3.73 5.72 5.76
N TYR A 48 4.99 5.33 5.97
CA TYR A 48 5.37 3.97 6.35
C TYR A 48 5.52 3.82 7.86
N SER A 49 5.03 2.69 8.39
CA SER A 49 5.37 2.26 9.75
C SER A 49 6.87 1.97 9.84
N PRO A 50 7.55 2.32 10.95
CA PRO A 50 8.96 1.96 11.14
C PRO A 50 9.24 0.45 11.03
N SER A 51 8.23 -0.38 11.30
CA SER A 51 8.30 -1.85 11.21
C SER A 51 7.59 -2.43 9.98
N ALA A 52 7.34 -1.62 8.95
CA ALA A 52 6.67 -2.10 7.76
C ALA A 52 7.51 -3.16 7.02
N LYS A 53 6.82 -4.17 6.50
CA LYS A 53 7.42 -5.18 5.63
C LYS A 53 7.32 -4.72 4.17
N ILE A 54 8.44 -4.52 3.51
CA ILE A 54 8.49 -4.03 2.12
C ILE A 54 8.97 -5.16 1.22
N ILE A 55 8.14 -5.58 0.26
CA ILE A 55 8.42 -6.69 -0.64
C ILE A 55 8.49 -6.19 -2.08
N ARG A 56 9.61 -6.37 -2.72
CA ARG A 56 9.75 -6.28 -4.17
C ARG A 56 9.64 -7.68 -4.75
N GLN A 57 8.54 -7.98 -5.42
CA GLN A 57 8.33 -9.27 -6.05
C GLN A 57 8.78 -9.18 -7.52
N VAL A 58 9.92 -9.82 -7.80
CA VAL A 58 10.48 -9.82 -9.16
C VAL A 58 9.74 -10.82 -10.03
N VAL A 59 9.19 -10.34 -11.14
CA VAL A 59 8.61 -11.18 -12.18
C VAL A 59 9.73 -11.52 -13.18
N LYS A 60 10.11 -12.79 -13.23
CA LYS A 60 11.14 -13.28 -14.15
C LYS A 60 10.61 -13.39 -15.60
N PRO A 61 11.49 -13.51 -16.59
CA PRO A 61 11.07 -13.68 -18.00
C PRO A 61 10.17 -14.90 -18.24
N ASP A 62 10.34 -15.98 -17.46
CA ASP A 62 9.51 -17.19 -17.50
C ASP A 62 8.16 -17.05 -16.81
N GLY A 63 7.86 -15.87 -16.24
CA GLY A 63 6.63 -15.59 -15.51
C GLY A 63 6.64 -16.01 -14.04
N THR A 64 7.65 -16.73 -13.57
CA THR A 64 7.78 -17.05 -12.14
C THR A 64 8.14 -15.81 -11.32
N THR A 65 7.88 -15.84 -10.02
CA THR A 65 8.13 -14.70 -9.15
C THR A 65 9.05 -15.05 -7.99
N VAL A 66 9.87 -14.09 -7.58
CA VAL A 66 10.76 -14.19 -6.42
C VAL A 66 10.62 -12.93 -5.58
N ASN A 67 10.51 -13.09 -4.26
CA ASN A 67 10.44 -11.97 -3.33
C ASN A 67 11.84 -11.51 -2.92
N ALA A 68 11.97 -10.20 -2.77
CA ALA A 68 13.11 -9.54 -2.13
C ALA A 68 12.53 -8.60 -1.06
N THR A 69 12.69 -8.98 0.21
CA THR A 69 12.17 -8.24 1.35
C THR A 69 13.23 -7.28 1.88
N THR A 70 12.82 -6.08 2.26
CA THR A 70 13.69 -5.08 2.91
C THR A 70 12.97 -4.44 4.09
N ASP A 71 13.73 -3.92 5.04
CA ASP A 71 13.22 -3.13 6.15
C ASP A 71 12.87 -1.70 5.72
N THR A 72 12.04 -1.04 6.51
CA THR A 72 11.57 0.33 6.22
C THR A 72 12.70 1.34 6.13
N ALA A 73 13.68 1.28 7.03
CA ALA A 73 14.78 2.27 7.07
C ALA A 73 15.62 2.20 5.80
N THR A 74 15.98 0.99 5.37
CA THR A 74 16.69 0.75 4.12
C THR A 74 15.89 1.21 2.92
N TYR A 75 14.60 0.89 2.88
CA TYR A 75 13.71 1.30 1.79
C TYR A 75 13.58 2.83 1.69
N ILE A 76 13.35 3.53 2.80
CA ILE A 76 13.26 5.00 2.81
C ILE A 76 14.56 5.64 2.34
N LYS A 77 15.72 5.10 2.75
CA LYS A 77 17.03 5.57 2.26
C LYS A 77 17.13 5.42 0.75
N GLN A 78 16.77 4.27 0.20
CA GLN A 78 16.78 4.02 -1.25
C GLN A 78 15.80 4.95 -1.99
N MET A 79 14.61 5.17 -1.45
CA MET A 79 13.60 6.08 -2.00
C MET A 79 14.15 7.50 -2.10
N ARG A 80 14.77 8.01 -1.02
CA ARG A 80 15.35 9.37 -0.99
C ARG A 80 16.47 9.53 -2.02
N ILE A 81 17.34 8.52 -2.15
CA ILE A 81 18.43 8.53 -3.15
C ILE A 81 17.83 8.54 -4.57
N GLY A 82 16.78 7.76 -4.81
CA GLY A 82 16.15 7.64 -6.13
C GLY A 82 15.26 8.81 -6.53
N GLN A 83 14.83 9.64 -5.58
CA GLN A 83 13.80 10.67 -5.79
C GLN A 83 14.20 11.73 -6.82
N ALA A 84 15.42 12.22 -6.78
CA ALA A 84 15.91 13.23 -7.74
C ALA A 84 15.91 12.68 -9.18
N GLY A 85 16.37 11.44 -9.36
CA GLY A 85 16.35 10.76 -10.65
C GLY A 85 14.94 10.44 -11.15
N ALA A 86 14.01 10.09 -10.26
CA ALA A 86 12.61 9.89 -10.60
C ALA A 86 11.95 11.20 -11.08
N LYS A 87 12.21 12.30 -10.37
CA LYS A 87 11.73 13.64 -10.75
C LYS A 87 12.28 14.09 -12.10
N LEU A 88 13.58 13.90 -12.36
CA LEU A 88 14.22 14.25 -13.63
C LEU A 88 13.61 13.50 -14.82
N ARG A 89 13.29 12.20 -14.63
CA ARG A 89 12.66 11.36 -15.64
C ARG A 89 11.14 11.50 -15.69
N GLN A 90 10.55 12.34 -14.84
CA GLN A 90 9.10 12.47 -14.67
C GLN A 90 8.39 11.11 -14.43
N TYR A 91 9.09 10.21 -13.72
CA TYR A 91 8.60 8.86 -13.47
C TYR A 91 7.37 8.89 -12.56
N LYS A 92 6.28 8.33 -13.04
CA LYS A 92 5.00 8.24 -12.31
C LYS A 92 4.44 6.82 -12.40
N ASN A 93 3.50 6.51 -11.53
CA ASN A 93 2.74 5.28 -11.60
C ASN A 93 1.25 5.60 -11.75
N THR A 94 0.58 4.83 -12.59
CA THR A 94 -0.88 4.82 -12.69
C THR A 94 -1.40 3.53 -12.04
N TYR A 95 -2.51 3.63 -11.32
CA TYR A 95 -3.13 2.50 -10.64
C TYR A 95 -4.55 2.29 -11.14
N THR A 96 -4.90 1.01 -11.40
CA THR A 96 -6.24 0.59 -11.87
C THR A 96 -6.70 -0.62 -11.08
N ASN A 97 -7.99 -0.95 -11.16
CA ASN A 97 -8.61 -2.09 -10.46
C ASN A 97 -8.34 -2.05 -8.94
N ILE A 98 -8.53 -0.87 -8.35
CA ILE A 98 -8.29 -0.65 -6.92
C ILE A 98 -9.41 -1.33 -6.12
N THR A 99 -9.03 -2.19 -5.18
CA THR A 99 -9.95 -2.85 -4.25
C THR A 99 -9.46 -2.68 -2.82
N VAL A 100 -10.37 -2.43 -1.90
CA VAL A 100 -10.09 -2.29 -0.47
C VAL A 100 -10.83 -3.37 0.29
N THR A 101 -10.10 -4.23 0.98
CA THR A 101 -10.65 -5.35 1.76
C THR A 101 -10.14 -5.31 3.19
N PRO A 102 -11.01 -5.53 4.21
CA PRO A 102 -10.57 -5.64 5.58
C PRO A 102 -9.69 -6.88 5.75
N VAL A 103 -8.68 -6.77 6.60
CA VAL A 103 -7.82 -7.88 7.04
C VAL A 103 -7.74 -7.89 8.56
N ALA A 104 -7.00 -8.84 9.15
CA ALA A 104 -6.90 -8.98 10.60
C ALA A 104 -6.44 -7.67 11.29
N ASN A 105 -6.82 -7.54 12.58
CA ASN A 105 -6.37 -6.47 13.47
C ASN A 105 -6.75 -5.04 13.05
N GLY A 106 -7.91 -4.86 12.40
CA GLY A 106 -8.41 -3.55 11.98
C GLY A 106 -7.58 -2.87 10.87
N ALA A 107 -6.86 -3.66 10.09
CA ALA A 107 -6.13 -3.18 8.93
C ALA A 107 -6.92 -3.40 7.64
N TYR A 108 -6.51 -2.72 6.57
CA TYR A 108 -7.10 -2.84 5.24
C TYR A 108 -6.03 -3.15 4.20
N LYS A 109 -6.32 -4.12 3.35
CA LYS A 109 -5.50 -4.43 2.18
C LYS A 109 -6.05 -3.70 0.96
N ILE A 110 -5.21 -2.88 0.33
CA ILE A 110 -5.52 -2.15 -0.89
C ILE A 110 -4.73 -2.81 -2.02
N SER A 111 -5.44 -3.48 -2.90
CA SER A 111 -4.85 -4.18 -4.05
C SER A 111 -5.13 -3.42 -5.33
N SER A 112 -4.19 -3.41 -6.27
CA SER A 112 -4.34 -2.73 -7.55
C SER A 112 -3.41 -3.29 -8.62
N LEU A 113 -3.61 -2.86 -9.85
CA LEU A 113 -2.67 -3.02 -10.95
C LEU A 113 -1.94 -1.70 -11.16
N ARG A 114 -0.61 -1.73 -11.05
CA ARG A 114 0.28 -0.58 -11.25
C ARG A 114 0.89 -0.62 -12.64
N GLN A 115 0.83 0.49 -13.35
CA GLN A 115 1.52 0.71 -14.62
C GLN A 115 2.57 1.78 -14.44
N PRO A 116 3.89 1.45 -14.54
CA PRO A 116 4.96 2.45 -14.55
C PRO A 116 4.88 3.34 -15.78
N SER A 117 5.27 4.62 -15.66
CA SER A 117 5.31 5.52 -16.82
C SER A 117 6.31 5.03 -17.87
N GLY A 118 5.92 5.14 -19.15
CA GLY A 118 6.70 4.64 -20.27
C GLY A 118 6.54 3.14 -20.56
N GLU A 119 5.80 2.41 -19.72
CA GLU A 119 5.59 0.98 -19.89
C GLU A 119 4.15 0.67 -20.33
N THR A 120 3.99 -0.40 -21.10
CA THR A 120 2.66 -0.88 -21.56
C THR A 120 2.07 -1.97 -20.67
N TYR A 121 2.89 -2.59 -19.80
CA TYR A 121 2.46 -3.66 -18.92
C TYR A 121 1.95 -3.15 -17.57
N LYS A 122 1.09 -3.94 -16.95
CA LYS A 122 0.60 -3.72 -15.59
C LYS A 122 1.10 -4.82 -14.65
N LEU A 123 1.43 -4.45 -13.44
CA LEU A 123 1.98 -5.32 -12.40
C LEU A 123 1.09 -5.28 -11.16
N LYS A 124 0.96 -6.42 -10.50
CA LYS A 124 0.21 -6.50 -9.25
C LYS A 124 0.93 -5.75 -8.15
N THR A 125 0.17 -5.05 -7.34
CA THR A 125 0.65 -4.40 -6.12
C THR A 125 -0.42 -4.45 -5.05
N TYR A 126 0.00 -4.47 -3.80
CA TYR A 126 -0.88 -4.18 -2.68
C TYR A 126 -0.12 -3.44 -1.58
N MET A 127 -0.86 -2.73 -0.76
CA MET A 127 -0.41 -2.29 0.55
C MET A 127 -1.43 -2.67 1.62
N ILE A 128 -0.93 -3.00 2.80
CA ILE A 128 -1.75 -3.15 4.00
C ILE A 128 -1.54 -1.89 4.83
N VAL A 129 -2.63 -1.19 5.10
CA VAL A 129 -2.63 0.04 5.88
C VAL A 129 -3.38 -0.17 7.18
N LYS A 130 -2.93 0.49 8.25
CA LYS A 130 -3.53 0.38 9.57
C LYS A 130 -3.62 1.72 10.23
N LYS A 131 -4.79 2.01 10.82
CA LYS A 131 -5.01 3.19 11.66
C LYS A 131 -4.32 2.99 13.00
N GLN A 132 -3.49 3.95 13.37
CA GLN A 132 -2.77 3.95 14.64
C GLN A 132 -3.65 4.53 15.76
N PRO A 133 -3.30 4.32 17.03
CA PRO A 133 -4.09 4.88 18.16
C PRO A 133 -4.26 6.40 18.12
N ASN A 134 -3.34 7.12 17.48
CA ASN A 134 -3.41 8.58 17.28
C ASN A 134 -4.28 8.98 16.07
N GLY A 135 -4.96 8.04 15.42
CA GLY A 135 -5.79 8.27 14.24
C GLY A 135 -5.03 8.34 12.90
N LYS A 136 -3.70 8.32 12.91
CA LYS A 136 -2.89 8.37 11.69
C LYS A 136 -2.87 7.00 11.00
N TRP A 137 -3.09 6.96 9.69
CA TRP A 137 -2.90 5.77 8.88
C TRP A 137 -1.43 5.58 8.51
N LEU A 138 -0.93 4.32 8.57
CA LEU A 138 0.41 3.96 8.13
C LEU A 138 0.39 2.67 7.30
N ILE A 139 1.29 2.59 6.33
CA ILE A 139 1.58 1.36 5.59
C ILE A 139 2.35 0.43 6.52
N VAL A 140 1.82 -0.77 6.76
CA VAL A 140 2.45 -1.82 7.59
C VAL A 140 3.03 -2.96 6.77
N GLU A 141 2.55 -3.13 5.53
CA GLU A 141 3.14 -4.03 4.55
C GLU A 141 2.92 -3.49 3.13
N GLU A 142 3.88 -3.66 2.26
CA GLU A 142 3.76 -3.35 0.84
C GLU A 142 4.37 -4.48 0.01
N LEU A 143 3.63 -4.93 -1.00
CA LEU A 143 4.17 -5.75 -2.08
C LEU A 143 4.00 -5.01 -3.40
N MET A 144 5.10 -4.89 -4.13
CA MET A 144 5.12 -4.30 -5.46
C MET A 144 5.85 -5.21 -6.44
N GLN A 145 5.13 -5.73 -7.42
CA GLN A 145 5.77 -6.47 -8.51
C GLN A 145 6.66 -5.55 -9.36
N THR A 146 7.76 -6.10 -9.84
CA THR A 146 8.72 -5.41 -10.71
C THR A 146 9.31 -6.37 -11.73
N LYS A 147 9.66 -5.88 -12.92
CA LYS A 147 10.44 -6.62 -13.93
C LYS A 147 11.94 -6.31 -13.83
N VAL A 148 12.36 -5.48 -12.88
CA VAL A 148 13.78 -5.12 -12.67
C VAL A 148 14.53 -6.30 -12.07
N GLN A 149 15.24 -7.05 -12.92
CA GLN A 149 15.92 -8.31 -12.55
C GLN A 149 17.09 -8.10 -11.56
N THR A 150 17.64 -6.91 -11.45
CA THR A 150 18.72 -6.62 -10.49
C THR A 150 18.31 -6.80 -9.03
N PHE A 151 17.01 -6.78 -8.72
CA PHE A 151 16.52 -7.09 -7.36
C PHE A 151 16.69 -8.57 -6.98
N LEU A 152 16.91 -9.48 -7.93
CA LEU A 152 17.15 -10.90 -7.65
C LEU A 152 18.39 -11.14 -6.75
N ARG A 153 19.36 -10.23 -6.76
CA ARG A 153 20.52 -10.30 -5.85
C ARG A 153 20.15 -10.14 -4.37
N TYR A 154 18.96 -9.66 -4.08
CA TYR A 154 18.41 -9.47 -2.74
C TYR A 154 17.25 -10.45 -2.45
N ALA A 155 17.13 -11.51 -3.26
CA ALA A 155 16.06 -12.50 -3.10
C ALA A 155 16.09 -13.11 -1.69
N ASP A 156 14.89 -13.30 -1.14
CA ASP A 156 14.72 -14.00 0.13
C ASP A 156 15.21 -15.45 -0.02
N LYS A 157 15.94 -15.96 0.99
CA LYS A 157 16.50 -17.32 1.01
C LYS A 157 15.49 -18.33 1.54
#